data_e1f889bab586eb6dc583a880b4e19f42
#
_entry.id   e1f889bab586eb6dc583a880b4e19f42
#
_cell.length_a   1.000
_cell.length_b   1.000
_cell.length_c   1.000
_cell.angle_alpha   90.00
_cell.angle_beta   90.00
_cell.angle_gamma   90.00
#
_symmetry.space_group_name_H-M   'P 1'
#
loop_
_entity.id
_entity.type
_entity.pdbx_description
1 polymer ?
#
loop_
_entity_poly.entity_id
_entity_poly.type
_entity_poly.pdbx_seq_one_letter_code
_entity_poly.pdbx_strand_id
1 'polypeptide(L)'
;MGSFSPNWYWVQQELAPTVRSVAYDRAGLGWSRRSRRPRDAQTIAVELRNALREAGIEPPYVLVGHSFGGLPVRAFADLYPELTAGLILVDASHPDQWVRWPTPYAARILEVSQRVLGWLGWLGLLRALHLARGISAGLPARQAAELRAGAALPGFAGTEAAQIRSWSVSREQLNAAAPLGDLPLAVLAVSEQPVGGELLTALQRELAELTEDASLEIVQGASHESVISNREHARVVATTIEAVVHAAIDHSLKP
;
A
#
# COMPACT_ATOMS: atom_id res chain seq x y z
N MET A 1 7.00 -3.74 -0.45
CA MET A 1 6.17 -4.23 -1.58
C MET A 1 5.63 -5.57 -1.13
N GLY A 2 4.79 -6.30 -1.83
CA GLY A 2 4.42 -7.67 -1.46
C GLY A 2 3.38 -7.84 -0.35
N SER A 3 2.83 -6.76 0.18
CA SER A 3 1.69 -6.85 1.10
C SER A 3 0.41 -7.19 0.32
N PHE A 4 -0.40 -8.08 0.90
CA PHE A 4 -1.72 -8.46 0.41
C PHE A 4 -2.66 -8.74 1.59
N SER A 5 -3.89 -9.18 1.35
CA SER A 5 -4.98 -9.15 2.33
C SER A 5 -4.66 -9.64 3.75
N PRO A 6 -3.90 -10.73 4.00
CA PRO A 6 -3.61 -11.16 5.38
C PRO A 6 -2.83 -10.15 6.22
N ASN A 7 -2.05 -9.25 5.59
CA ASN A 7 -1.32 -8.22 6.32
C ASN A 7 -2.25 -7.21 7.02
N TRP A 8 -3.45 -7.02 6.49
CA TRP A 8 -4.45 -6.08 6.99
C TRP A 8 -5.35 -6.66 8.09
N TYR A 9 -5.09 -7.89 8.53
CA TYR A 9 -5.95 -8.59 9.48
C TYR A 9 -6.25 -7.77 10.73
N TRP A 10 -5.23 -7.23 11.41
CA TRP A 10 -5.45 -6.47 12.64
C TRP A 10 -6.20 -5.16 12.38
N VAL A 11 -5.86 -4.45 11.33
CA VAL A 11 -6.57 -3.22 10.94
C VAL A 11 -8.05 -3.53 10.68
N GLN A 12 -8.35 -4.59 9.92
CA GLN A 12 -9.74 -4.99 9.66
C GLN A 12 -10.47 -5.45 10.92
N GLN A 13 -9.78 -6.11 11.87
CA GLN A 13 -10.41 -6.50 13.15
C GLN A 13 -10.77 -5.28 14.01
N GLU A 14 -9.91 -4.27 14.07
CA GLU A 14 -10.18 -3.05 14.83
C GLU A 14 -11.31 -2.23 14.15
N LEU A 15 -11.39 -2.18 12.82
CA LEU A 15 -12.43 -1.47 12.07
C LEU A 15 -13.80 -2.20 12.06
N ALA A 16 -13.81 -3.51 12.23
CA ALA A 16 -15.02 -4.33 12.05
C ALA A 16 -16.29 -3.87 12.80
N PRO A 17 -16.19 -3.26 14.01
CA PRO A 17 -17.35 -2.76 14.72
C PRO A 17 -17.99 -1.50 14.11
N THR A 18 -17.22 -0.69 13.38
CA THR A 18 -17.59 0.69 13.02
C THR A 18 -17.58 0.94 11.52
N VAL A 19 -16.67 0.32 10.77
CA VAL A 19 -16.45 0.60 9.36
C VAL A 19 -16.41 -0.69 8.53
N ARG A 20 -17.19 -0.74 7.46
CA ARG A 20 -17.05 -1.81 6.45
C ARG A 20 -15.75 -1.62 5.69
N SER A 21 -14.82 -2.55 5.81
CA SER A 21 -13.52 -2.52 5.15
C SER A 21 -13.31 -3.69 4.19
N VAL A 22 -12.58 -3.45 3.11
CA VAL A 22 -12.22 -4.45 2.10
C VAL A 22 -10.74 -4.40 1.82
N ALA A 23 -10.05 -5.53 1.94
CA ALA A 23 -8.66 -5.66 1.53
C ALA A 23 -8.58 -6.18 0.09
N TYR A 24 -7.83 -5.48 -0.76
CA TYR A 24 -7.68 -5.81 -2.18
C TYR A 24 -6.31 -6.42 -2.47
N ASP A 25 -6.32 -7.60 -3.05
CA ASP A 25 -5.12 -8.24 -3.57
C ASP A 25 -4.86 -7.77 -5.00
N ARG A 26 -3.82 -6.97 -5.21
CA ARG A 26 -3.44 -6.53 -6.56
C ARG A 26 -3.15 -7.73 -7.46
N ALA A 27 -3.48 -7.62 -8.74
CA ALA A 27 -3.30 -8.72 -9.69
C ALA A 27 -1.88 -9.30 -9.64
N GLY A 28 -1.79 -10.60 -9.41
CA GLY A 28 -0.56 -11.37 -9.24
C GLY A 28 -0.04 -11.49 -7.81
N LEU A 29 -0.73 -10.87 -6.84
CA LEU A 29 -0.46 -11.04 -5.41
C LEU A 29 -1.62 -11.80 -4.75
N GLY A 30 -1.32 -12.45 -3.63
CA GLY A 30 -2.32 -13.17 -2.85
C GLY A 30 -3.17 -14.12 -3.67
N TRP A 31 -4.48 -13.94 -3.61
CA TRP A 31 -5.48 -14.78 -4.30
C TRP A 31 -5.85 -14.27 -5.69
N SER A 32 -5.34 -13.08 -6.09
CA SER A 32 -5.66 -12.48 -7.37
C SER A 32 -4.86 -13.10 -8.51
N ARG A 33 -5.55 -13.34 -9.64
CA ARG A 33 -4.90 -13.83 -10.86
C ARG A 33 -3.88 -12.83 -11.38
N ARG A 34 -2.85 -13.32 -12.07
CA ARG A 34 -1.84 -12.49 -12.72
C ARG A 34 -2.46 -11.70 -13.88
N SER A 35 -2.07 -10.43 -13.98
CA SER A 35 -2.39 -9.59 -15.13
C SER A 35 -1.23 -9.57 -16.12
N ARG A 36 -1.55 -9.40 -17.41
CA ARG A 36 -0.58 -9.14 -18.47
C ARG A 36 -0.37 -7.63 -18.70
N ARG A 37 -1.19 -6.78 -18.04
CA ARG A 37 -1.08 -5.32 -18.13
C ARG A 37 0.16 -4.83 -17.37
N PRO A 38 0.70 -3.65 -17.72
CA PRO A 38 1.72 -2.98 -16.91
C PRO A 38 1.31 -2.87 -15.44
N ARG A 39 2.29 -2.76 -14.56
CA ARG A 39 2.04 -2.68 -13.11
C ARG A 39 2.31 -1.27 -12.57
N ASP A 40 2.03 -0.24 -13.37
CA ASP A 40 2.04 1.17 -13.01
C ASP A 40 0.81 1.57 -12.17
N ALA A 41 0.89 2.75 -11.56
CA ALA A 41 -0.09 3.22 -10.61
C ALA A 41 -1.51 3.34 -11.22
N GLN A 42 -1.64 3.94 -12.40
CA GLN A 42 -2.95 4.14 -13.04
C GLN A 42 -3.56 2.82 -13.51
N THR A 43 -2.75 1.91 -14.07
CA THR A 43 -3.25 0.58 -14.46
C THR A 43 -3.83 -0.18 -13.25
N ILE A 44 -3.15 -0.12 -12.09
CA ILE A 44 -3.62 -0.76 -10.87
C ILE A 44 -4.86 -0.06 -10.31
N ALA A 45 -4.94 1.27 -10.39
CA ALA A 45 -6.11 2.04 -9.97
C ALA A 45 -7.36 1.67 -10.79
N VAL A 46 -7.22 1.54 -12.11
CA VAL A 46 -8.31 1.08 -13.00
C VAL A 46 -8.75 -0.35 -12.65
N GLU A 47 -7.80 -1.25 -12.36
CA GLU A 47 -8.12 -2.62 -11.94
C GLU A 47 -8.87 -2.63 -10.59
N LEU A 48 -8.46 -1.80 -9.62
CA LEU A 48 -9.15 -1.64 -8.34
C LEU A 48 -10.58 -1.15 -8.53
N ARG A 49 -10.77 -0.08 -9.31
CA ARG A 49 -12.11 0.45 -9.61
C ARG A 49 -13.02 -0.61 -10.23
N ASN A 50 -12.51 -1.39 -11.17
CA ASN A 50 -13.28 -2.47 -11.80
C ASN A 50 -13.62 -3.58 -10.81
N ALA A 51 -12.68 -3.98 -9.94
CA ALA A 51 -12.91 -4.99 -8.92
C ALA A 51 -13.98 -4.55 -7.90
N LEU A 52 -13.95 -3.29 -7.45
CA LEU A 52 -14.96 -2.74 -6.54
C LEU A 52 -16.36 -2.77 -7.18
N ARG A 53 -16.46 -2.33 -8.43
CA ARG A 53 -17.72 -2.35 -9.20
C ARG A 53 -18.25 -3.78 -9.39
N GLU A 54 -17.40 -4.72 -9.78
CA GLU A 54 -17.78 -6.13 -9.98
C GLU A 54 -18.19 -6.81 -8.67
N ALA A 55 -17.62 -6.39 -7.54
CA ALA A 55 -17.97 -6.86 -6.21
C ALA A 55 -19.24 -6.19 -5.64
N GLY A 56 -19.88 -5.25 -6.35
CA GLY A 56 -21.04 -4.50 -5.87
C GLY A 56 -20.72 -3.63 -4.65
N ILE A 57 -19.50 -3.09 -4.57
CA ILE A 57 -19.09 -2.17 -3.52
C ILE A 57 -19.28 -0.74 -4.06
N GLU A 58 -20.26 -0.05 -3.50
CA GLU A 58 -20.67 1.27 -3.95
C GLU A 58 -19.77 2.38 -3.39
N PRO A 59 -19.46 3.43 -4.20
CA PRO A 59 -18.76 4.62 -3.74
C PRO A 59 -19.67 5.51 -2.85
N PRO A 60 -19.11 6.52 -2.17
CA PRO A 60 -17.71 6.93 -2.23
C PRO A 60 -16.79 6.08 -1.36
N TYR A 61 -15.50 6.03 -1.70
CA TYR A 61 -14.50 5.22 -1.01
C TYR A 61 -13.52 6.07 -0.21
N VAL A 62 -13.17 5.60 0.98
CA VAL A 62 -11.95 6.00 1.68
C VAL A 62 -10.88 4.97 1.32
N LEU A 63 -9.81 5.41 0.69
CA LEU A 63 -8.75 4.56 0.15
C LEU A 63 -7.55 4.53 1.08
N VAL A 64 -7.02 3.34 1.35
CA VAL A 64 -5.87 3.15 2.23
C VAL A 64 -4.74 2.48 1.46
N GLY A 65 -3.58 3.11 1.41
CA GLY A 65 -2.40 2.60 0.72
C GLY A 65 -1.18 2.48 1.62
N HIS A 66 -0.70 1.25 1.84
CA HIS A 66 0.56 0.99 2.54
C HIS A 66 1.69 0.78 1.53
N SER A 67 2.86 1.37 1.80
CA SER A 67 4.06 1.15 0.99
C SER A 67 3.80 1.50 -0.49
N PHE A 68 4.15 0.62 -1.43
CA PHE A 68 3.82 0.76 -2.86
C PHE A 68 2.33 1.03 -3.09
N GLY A 69 1.43 0.53 -2.22
CA GLY A 69 -0.01 0.74 -2.31
C GLY A 69 -0.43 2.22 -2.30
N GLY A 70 0.40 3.11 -1.78
CA GLY A 70 0.18 4.55 -1.82
C GLY A 70 0.13 5.13 -3.25
N LEU A 71 0.94 4.58 -4.17
CA LEU A 71 0.95 5.06 -5.55
C LEU A 71 -0.38 4.80 -6.27
N PRO A 72 -0.93 3.56 -6.32
CA PRO A 72 -2.20 3.31 -7.00
C PRO A 72 -3.42 3.93 -6.31
N VAL A 73 -3.44 4.12 -4.98
CA VAL A 73 -4.59 4.81 -4.36
C VAL A 73 -4.57 6.31 -4.64
N ARG A 74 -3.39 6.94 -4.74
CA ARG A 74 -3.26 8.32 -5.22
C ARG A 74 -3.69 8.45 -6.69
N ALA A 75 -3.27 7.50 -7.55
CA ALA A 75 -3.70 7.48 -8.94
C ALA A 75 -5.21 7.22 -9.08
N PHE A 76 -5.82 6.48 -8.14
CA PHE A 76 -7.27 6.30 -8.11
C PHE A 76 -7.98 7.61 -7.76
N ALA A 77 -7.50 8.35 -6.75
CA ALA A 77 -8.07 9.64 -6.36
C ALA A 77 -7.96 10.68 -7.49
N ASP A 78 -6.87 10.66 -8.27
CA ASP A 78 -6.70 11.52 -9.45
C ASP A 78 -7.65 11.14 -10.60
N LEU A 79 -7.77 9.84 -10.90
CA LEU A 79 -8.59 9.35 -12.02
C LEU A 79 -10.10 9.36 -11.73
N TYR A 80 -10.48 9.25 -10.46
CA TYR A 80 -11.87 9.09 -10.01
C TYR A 80 -12.15 9.93 -8.76
N PRO A 81 -11.97 11.26 -8.83
CA PRO A 81 -12.18 12.12 -7.66
C PRO A 81 -13.61 12.01 -7.11
N GLU A 82 -14.60 11.85 -8.00
CA GLU A 82 -16.01 11.70 -7.63
C GLU A 82 -16.33 10.38 -6.90
N LEU A 83 -15.44 9.39 -6.95
CA LEU A 83 -15.58 8.12 -6.24
C LEU A 83 -14.78 8.08 -4.94
N THR A 84 -13.97 9.12 -4.65
CA THR A 84 -13.00 9.14 -3.56
C THR A 84 -13.44 10.14 -2.49
N ALA A 85 -13.70 9.67 -1.28
CA ALA A 85 -14.10 10.50 -0.15
C ALA A 85 -12.95 10.82 0.83
N GLY A 86 -11.85 10.08 0.76
CA GLY A 86 -10.68 10.31 1.61
C GLY A 86 -9.52 9.38 1.25
N LEU A 87 -8.34 9.73 1.72
CA LEU A 87 -7.10 9.03 1.42
C LEU A 87 -6.25 8.86 2.68
N ILE A 88 -5.76 7.64 2.92
CA ILE A 88 -4.81 7.35 3.99
C ILE A 88 -3.56 6.70 3.39
N LEU A 89 -2.40 7.31 3.66
CA LEU A 89 -1.09 6.88 3.20
C LEU A 89 -0.28 6.34 4.38
N VAL A 90 -0.18 5.01 4.49
CA VAL A 90 0.49 4.34 5.62
C VAL A 90 1.91 3.98 5.21
N ASP A 91 2.89 4.71 5.72
CA ASP A 91 4.32 4.60 5.35
C ASP A 91 4.50 4.38 3.84
N ALA A 92 3.77 5.22 3.09
CA ALA A 92 3.56 5.05 1.67
C ALA A 92 4.78 5.43 0.87
N SER A 93 4.98 4.75 -0.24
CA SER A 93 6.04 5.09 -1.18
C SER A 93 5.77 6.42 -1.87
N HIS A 94 6.80 7.28 -1.89
CA HIS A 94 6.77 8.52 -2.66
C HIS A 94 7.21 8.28 -4.11
N PRO A 95 6.62 8.94 -5.12
CA PRO A 95 7.01 8.78 -6.52
C PRO A 95 8.52 8.97 -6.75
N ASP A 96 9.12 9.95 -6.10
CA ASP A 96 10.55 10.30 -6.22
C ASP A 96 11.48 9.47 -5.34
N GLN A 97 10.96 8.49 -4.58
CA GLN A 97 11.76 7.70 -3.63
C GLN A 97 13.04 7.16 -4.25
N TRP A 98 12.97 6.50 -5.39
CA TRP A 98 14.14 5.89 -6.03
C TRP A 98 15.06 6.90 -6.71
N VAL A 99 14.55 8.02 -7.17
CA VAL A 99 15.37 9.11 -7.76
C VAL A 99 16.21 9.79 -6.69
N ARG A 100 15.66 9.91 -5.48
CA ARG A 100 16.31 10.56 -4.33
C ARG A 100 17.08 9.58 -3.44
N TRP A 101 17.00 8.28 -3.72
CA TRP A 101 17.66 7.28 -2.89
C TRP A 101 19.20 7.43 -2.95
N PRO A 102 19.91 7.40 -1.79
CA PRO A 102 21.35 7.69 -1.75
C PRO A 102 22.21 6.70 -2.55
N THR A 103 21.75 5.46 -2.65
CA THR A 103 22.47 4.40 -3.37
C THR A 103 22.03 4.39 -4.84
N PRO A 104 22.93 4.72 -5.78
CA PRO A 104 22.64 4.58 -7.20
C PRO A 104 22.21 3.15 -7.53
N TYR A 105 21.24 3.02 -8.43
CA TYR A 105 20.71 1.72 -8.88
C TYR A 105 19.97 0.89 -7.83
N ALA A 106 19.62 1.45 -6.65
CA ALA A 106 18.91 0.71 -5.60
C ALA A 106 17.62 0.06 -6.13
N ALA A 107 16.81 0.77 -6.92
CA ALA A 107 15.62 0.20 -7.56
C ALA A 107 15.97 -0.97 -8.49
N ARG A 108 17.08 -0.87 -9.23
CA ARG A 108 17.53 -1.94 -10.13
C ARG A 108 18.00 -3.17 -9.37
N ILE A 109 18.73 -2.97 -8.28
CA ILE A 109 19.16 -4.07 -7.38
C ILE A 109 17.94 -4.77 -6.82
N LEU A 110 16.95 -4.02 -6.33
CA LEU A 110 15.71 -4.58 -5.80
C LEU A 110 14.92 -5.33 -6.89
N GLU A 111 14.79 -4.76 -8.09
CA GLU A 111 14.12 -5.44 -9.21
C GLU A 111 14.78 -6.78 -9.54
N VAL A 112 16.11 -6.79 -9.65
CA VAL A 112 16.86 -8.02 -9.98
C VAL A 112 16.71 -9.05 -8.87
N SER A 113 16.77 -8.64 -7.59
CA SER A 113 16.57 -9.55 -6.47
C SER A 113 15.18 -10.18 -6.48
N GLN A 114 14.12 -9.40 -6.78
CA GLN A 114 12.77 -9.91 -6.91
C GLN A 114 12.62 -10.88 -8.09
N ARG A 115 13.31 -10.65 -9.20
CA ARG A 115 13.34 -11.60 -10.32
C ARG A 115 13.99 -12.92 -9.93
N VAL A 116 15.12 -12.87 -9.23
CA VAL A 116 15.79 -14.09 -8.71
C VAL A 116 14.89 -14.84 -7.75
N LEU A 117 14.24 -14.14 -6.81
CA LEU A 117 13.26 -14.76 -5.90
C LEU A 117 12.09 -15.38 -6.68
N GLY A 118 11.63 -14.74 -7.74
CA GLY A 118 10.60 -15.31 -8.62
C GLY A 118 11.03 -16.64 -9.27
N TRP A 119 12.26 -16.74 -9.72
CA TRP A 119 12.83 -18.00 -10.24
C TRP A 119 12.93 -19.07 -9.15
N LEU A 120 13.42 -18.72 -7.96
CA LEU A 120 13.47 -19.63 -6.81
C LEU A 120 12.07 -20.09 -6.38
N GLY A 121 11.07 -19.22 -6.45
CA GLY A 121 9.67 -19.55 -6.22
C GLY A 121 9.13 -20.55 -7.25
N TRP A 122 9.47 -20.35 -8.53
CA TRP A 122 9.09 -21.27 -9.60
C TRP A 122 9.70 -22.67 -9.42
N LEU A 123 10.93 -22.75 -8.91
CA LEU A 123 11.59 -24.01 -8.55
C LEU A 123 11.07 -24.62 -7.22
N GLY A 124 10.17 -23.95 -6.51
CA GLY A 124 9.66 -24.39 -5.21
C GLY A 124 10.62 -24.18 -4.02
N LEU A 125 11.80 -23.60 -4.27
CA LEU A 125 12.85 -23.44 -3.26
C LEU A 125 12.46 -22.46 -2.15
N LEU A 126 11.65 -21.42 -2.43
CA LEU A 126 11.17 -20.49 -1.41
C LEU A 126 10.34 -21.21 -0.32
N ARG A 127 9.54 -22.19 -0.72
CA ARG A 127 8.74 -23.02 0.19
C ARG A 127 9.61 -24.02 0.94
N ALA A 128 10.48 -24.74 0.22
CA ALA A 128 11.35 -25.76 0.79
C ALA A 128 12.32 -25.19 1.84
N LEU A 129 12.88 -24.01 1.59
CA LEU A 129 13.84 -23.34 2.47
C LEU A 129 13.19 -22.39 3.48
N HIS A 130 11.85 -22.27 3.48
CA HIS A 130 11.09 -21.41 4.40
C HIS A 130 11.55 -19.94 4.41
N LEU A 131 11.99 -19.39 3.26
CA LEU A 131 12.57 -18.05 3.18
C LEU A 131 11.56 -16.92 3.44
N ALA A 132 10.26 -17.20 3.44
CA ALA A 132 9.20 -16.23 3.74
C ALA A 132 8.82 -16.13 5.23
N ARG A 133 9.60 -16.69 6.16
CA ARG A 133 9.22 -16.69 7.59
C ARG A 133 9.19 -15.30 8.21
N GLY A 134 10.12 -14.43 7.85
CA GLY A 134 10.25 -13.09 8.45
C GLY A 134 9.11 -12.12 8.15
N ILE A 135 8.41 -12.28 7.02
CA ILE A 135 7.37 -11.35 6.57
C ILE A 135 6.04 -11.45 7.33
N SER A 136 5.89 -12.44 8.21
CA SER A 136 4.63 -12.74 8.91
C SER A 136 4.65 -12.42 10.41
N ALA A 137 5.66 -11.68 10.88
CA ALA A 137 5.78 -11.30 12.29
C ALA A 137 4.56 -10.46 12.73
N GLY A 138 4.07 -10.71 13.92
CA GLY A 138 2.94 -9.98 14.52
C GLY A 138 1.54 -10.46 14.09
N LEU A 139 1.43 -11.30 13.06
CA LEU A 139 0.14 -11.84 12.60
C LEU A 139 -0.23 -13.14 13.36
N PRO A 140 -1.54 -13.41 13.52
CA PRO A 140 -2.00 -14.71 14.04
C PRO A 140 -1.55 -15.86 13.14
N ALA A 141 -1.46 -17.06 13.71
CA ALA A 141 -0.87 -18.23 13.06
C ALA A 141 -1.48 -18.55 11.66
N ARG A 142 -2.80 -18.39 11.51
CA ARG A 142 -3.51 -18.62 10.25
C ARG A 142 -3.09 -17.60 9.19
N GLN A 143 -3.18 -16.30 9.48
CA GLN A 143 -2.82 -15.21 8.56
C GLN A 143 -1.33 -15.24 8.20
N ALA A 144 -0.49 -15.56 9.19
CA ALA A 144 0.93 -15.79 8.97
C ALA A 144 1.20 -16.96 8.01
N ALA A 145 0.45 -18.05 8.11
CA ALA A 145 0.56 -19.20 7.20
C ALA A 145 0.07 -18.82 5.78
N GLU A 146 -1.05 -18.13 5.66
CA GLU A 146 -1.61 -17.64 4.39
C GLU A 146 -0.63 -16.69 3.70
N LEU A 147 -0.05 -15.74 4.45
CA LEU A 147 0.94 -14.79 3.93
C LEU A 147 2.19 -15.51 3.39
N ARG A 148 2.75 -16.44 4.15
CA ARG A 148 3.91 -17.24 3.71
C ARG A 148 3.60 -18.09 2.47
N ALA A 149 2.41 -18.67 2.42
CA ALA A 149 1.99 -19.48 1.27
C ALA A 149 1.87 -18.62 0.00
N GLY A 150 1.23 -17.44 0.09
CA GLY A 150 1.08 -16.52 -1.03
C GLY A 150 2.40 -15.93 -1.51
N ALA A 151 3.28 -15.51 -0.58
CA ALA A 151 4.59 -14.96 -0.92
C ALA A 151 5.54 -15.99 -1.58
N ALA A 152 5.31 -17.28 -1.33
CA ALA A 152 6.08 -18.34 -1.96
C ALA A 152 5.54 -18.77 -3.35
N LEU A 153 4.47 -18.14 -3.83
CA LEU A 153 3.95 -18.40 -5.18
C LEU A 153 4.89 -17.86 -6.25
N PRO A 154 5.10 -18.59 -7.36
CA PRO A 154 6.01 -18.15 -8.44
C PRO A 154 5.68 -16.79 -9.05
N GLY A 155 4.41 -16.38 -8.99
CA GLY A 155 3.94 -15.10 -9.53
C GLY A 155 4.21 -13.90 -8.66
N PHE A 156 4.38 -14.11 -7.36
CA PHE A 156 4.46 -13.05 -6.36
C PHE A 156 5.65 -12.10 -6.61
N ALA A 157 6.86 -12.58 -6.48
CA ALA A 157 8.07 -11.79 -6.68
C ALA A 157 8.19 -11.24 -8.12
N GLY A 158 7.67 -11.98 -9.12
CA GLY A 158 7.60 -11.50 -10.50
C GLY A 158 6.67 -10.28 -10.66
N THR A 159 5.59 -10.23 -9.89
CA THR A 159 4.68 -9.06 -9.84
C THR A 159 5.35 -7.88 -9.16
N GLU A 160 6.07 -8.09 -8.06
CA GLU A 160 6.85 -7.04 -7.39
C GLU A 160 7.91 -6.46 -8.33
N ALA A 161 8.67 -7.31 -9.02
CA ALA A 161 9.63 -6.86 -10.01
C ALA A 161 8.97 -6.03 -11.14
N ALA A 162 7.75 -6.39 -11.56
CA ALA A 162 7.01 -5.62 -12.55
C ALA A 162 6.55 -4.25 -12.02
N GLN A 163 6.18 -4.14 -10.75
CA GLN A 163 5.85 -2.87 -10.09
C GLN A 163 7.09 -1.95 -10.04
N ILE A 164 8.26 -2.49 -9.69
CA ILE A 164 9.51 -1.73 -9.67
C ILE A 164 9.88 -1.24 -11.08
N ARG A 165 9.77 -2.09 -12.12
CA ARG A 165 10.03 -1.69 -13.51
C ARG A 165 9.10 -0.58 -13.99
N SER A 166 7.85 -0.57 -13.53
CA SER A 166 6.85 0.43 -13.90
C SER A 166 6.92 1.70 -13.04
N TRP A 167 7.91 1.81 -12.16
CA TRP A 167 7.99 2.92 -11.20
C TRP A 167 8.15 4.28 -11.87
N SER A 168 8.99 4.38 -12.90
CA SER A 168 9.18 5.64 -13.64
C SER A 168 7.87 6.12 -14.29
N VAL A 169 7.09 5.19 -14.86
CA VAL A 169 5.78 5.50 -15.42
C VAL A 169 4.81 5.95 -14.32
N SER A 170 4.77 5.24 -13.18
CA SER A 170 3.95 5.66 -12.03
C SER A 170 4.35 7.04 -11.50
N ARG A 171 5.64 7.33 -11.47
CA ARG A 171 6.16 8.65 -11.08
C ARG A 171 5.68 9.75 -12.03
N GLU A 172 5.80 9.55 -13.34
CA GLU A 172 5.34 10.50 -14.35
C GLU A 172 3.83 10.74 -14.25
N GLN A 173 3.04 9.68 -14.07
CA GLN A 173 1.59 9.75 -13.87
C GLN A 173 1.22 10.60 -12.64
N LEU A 174 1.87 10.35 -11.49
CA LEU A 174 1.56 11.05 -10.24
C LEU A 174 2.10 12.47 -10.17
N ASN A 175 3.18 12.78 -10.90
CA ASN A 175 3.69 14.14 -11.01
C ASN A 175 2.84 15.00 -11.98
N ALA A 176 2.10 14.37 -12.89
CA ALA A 176 1.15 15.03 -13.77
C ALA A 176 -0.28 15.08 -13.20
N ALA A 177 -0.52 14.44 -12.05
CA ALA A 177 -1.83 14.38 -11.40
C ALA A 177 -2.30 15.77 -10.95
N ALA A 178 -3.62 15.98 -10.97
CA ALA A 178 -4.23 17.20 -10.45
C ALA A 178 -4.02 17.31 -8.92
N PRO A 179 -4.06 18.54 -8.37
CA PRO A 179 -4.12 18.72 -6.92
C PRO A 179 -5.32 17.99 -6.32
N LEU A 180 -5.14 17.39 -5.13
CA LEU A 180 -6.22 16.66 -4.44
C LEU A 180 -7.29 17.59 -3.82
N GLY A 181 -7.07 18.91 -3.86
CA GLY A 181 -8.00 19.90 -3.29
C GLY A 181 -8.15 19.75 -1.78
N ASP A 182 -9.38 19.72 -1.32
CA ASP A 182 -9.79 19.59 0.08
C ASP A 182 -10.13 18.14 0.48
N LEU A 183 -9.67 17.15 -0.30
CA LEU A 183 -9.85 15.74 0.01
C LEU A 183 -9.25 15.41 1.39
N PRO A 184 -10.03 14.86 2.35
CA PRO A 184 -9.49 14.41 3.62
C PRO A 184 -8.32 13.44 3.43
N LEU A 185 -7.13 13.83 3.94
CA LEU A 185 -5.88 13.07 3.80
C LEU A 185 -5.24 12.85 5.17
N ALA A 186 -4.84 11.61 5.44
CA ALA A 186 -3.96 11.30 6.56
C ALA A 186 -2.72 10.55 6.07
N VAL A 187 -1.57 10.94 6.61
CA VAL A 187 -0.28 10.28 6.37
C VAL A 187 0.23 9.70 7.68
N LEU A 188 0.50 8.42 7.71
CA LEU A 188 1.11 7.72 8.83
C LEU A 188 2.55 7.34 8.45
N ALA A 189 3.53 7.89 9.14
CA ALA A 189 4.93 7.52 9.02
C ALA A 189 5.33 6.56 10.16
N VAL A 190 6.42 5.83 10.01
CA VAL A 190 6.95 4.95 11.06
C VAL A 190 8.22 5.53 11.66
N SER A 191 8.45 5.28 12.96
CA SER A 191 9.66 5.77 13.64
C SER A 191 10.87 4.88 13.45
N GLU A 192 10.69 3.58 13.19
CA GLU A 192 11.80 2.63 13.02
C GLU A 192 12.10 2.38 11.53
N GLN A 193 13.04 3.15 11.01
CA GLN A 193 13.50 3.06 9.62
C GLN A 193 15.02 2.86 9.60
N PRO A 194 15.51 1.62 9.55
CA PRO A 194 16.93 1.31 9.68
C PRO A 194 17.77 1.79 8.49
N VAL A 195 17.15 2.05 7.34
CA VAL A 195 17.83 2.52 6.12
C VAL A 195 17.05 3.68 5.50
N GLY A 196 17.73 4.80 5.26
CA GLY A 196 17.13 5.96 4.58
C GLY A 196 16.11 6.75 5.40
N GLY A 197 16.12 6.63 6.75
CA GLY A 197 15.09 7.19 7.63
C GLY A 197 14.85 8.68 7.44
N GLU A 198 15.89 9.51 7.35
CA GLU A 198 15.73 10.95 7.12
C GLU A 198 15.04 11.24 5.79
N LEU A 199 15.47 10.59 4.71
CA LEU A 199 14.85 10.73 3.39
C LEU A 199 13.40 10.28 3.44
N LEU A 200 13.13 9.09 3.97
CA LEU A 200 11.78 8.55 4.02
C LEU A 200 10.84 9.43 4.85
N THR A 201 11.31 9.94 6.00
CA THR A 201 10.53 10.88 6.81
C THR A 201 10.27 12.19 6.06
N ALA A 202 11.25 12.72 5.33
CA ALA A 202 11.03 13.91 4.49
C ALA A 202 9.99 13.64 3.39
N LEU A 203 10.05 12.48 2.74
CA LEU A 203 9.08 12.09 1.73
C LEU A 203 7.66 11.90 2.30
N GLN A 204 7.50 11.42 3.55
CA GLN A 204 6.17 11.37 4.19
C GLN A 204 5.62 12.78 4.46
N ARG A 205 6.47 13.75 4.82
CA ARG A 205 6.05 15.16 4.98
C ARG A 205 5.56 15.74 3.65
N GLU A 206 6.28 15.49 2.56
CA GLU A 206 5.86 15.93 1.21
C GLU A 206 4.53 15.27 0.79
N LEU A 207 4.27 14.03 1.20
CA LEU A 207 2.95 13.41 0.98
C LEU A 207 1.84 14.10 1.78
N ALA A 208 2.12 14.65 2.95
CA ALA A 208 1.16 15.43 3.71
C ALA A 208 0.92 16.83 3.13
N GLU A 209 1.79 17.32 2.25
CA GLU A 209 1.60 18.59 1.54
C GLU A 209 0.67 18.47 0.31
N LEU A 210 0.13 17.28 0.03
CA LEU A 210 -0.78 17.06 -1.12
C LEU A 210 -2.16 17.72 -0.94
N THR A 211 -2.56 18.03 0.30
CA THR A 211 -3.76 18.81 0.64
C THR A 211 -3.45 19.77 1.77
N GLU A 212 -4.23 20.86 1.90
CA GLU A 212 -4.01 21.89 2.95
C GLU A 212 -4.32 21.35 4.35
N ASP A 213 -5.31 20.48 4.49
CA ASP A 213 -5.81 19.94 5.76
C ASP A 213 -5.31 18.51 6.06
N ALA A 214 -4.18 18.10 5.45
CA ALA A 214 -3.64 16.79 5.72
C ALA A 214 -3.11 16.65 7.16
N SER A 215 -3.36 15.52 7.77
CA SER A 215 -2.71 15.11 9.02
C SER A 215 -1.47 14.26 8.75
N LEU A 216 -0.42 14.46 9.56
CA LEU A 216 0.77 13.60 9.59
C LEU A 216 1.02 13.13 11.02
N GLU A 217 1.04 11.81 11.20
CA GLU A 217 1.36 11.18 12.47
C GLU A 217 2.53 10.21 12.31
N ILE A 218 3.41 10.14 13.31
CA ILE A 218 4.52 9.18 13.39
C ILE A 218 4.14 8.07 14.36
N VAL A 219 3.93 6.86 13.87
CA VAL A 219 3.60 5.69 14.69
C VAL A 219 4.86 5.22 15.41
N GLN A 220 4.93 5.51 16.71
CA GLN A 220 6.10 5.24 17.54
C GLN A 220 6.32 3.73 17.72
N GLY A 221 7.59 3.29 17.64
CA GLY A 221 7.98 1.87 17.74
C GLY A 221 7.56 1.01 16.54
N ALA A 222 6.93 1.61 15.52
CA ALA A 222 6.53 0.89 14.33
C ALA A 222 7.66 0.87 13.29
N SER A 223 7.86 -0.28 12.67
CA SER A 223 8.62 -0.47 11.43
C SER A 223 7.68 -0.50 10.23
N HIS A 224 8.27 -0.46 9.02
CA HIS A 224 7.53 -0.53 7.75
C HIS A 224 6.54 -1.71 7.67
N GLU A 225 6.94 -2.87 8.16
CA GLU A 225 6.09 -4.06 8.16
C GLU A 225 5.13 -4.09 9.35
N SER A 226 5.61 -3.69 10.54
CA SER A 226 4.85 -3.83 11.78
C SER A 226 3.69 -2.83 11.88
N VAL A 227 3.71 -1.73 11.14
CA VAL A 227 2.67 -0.70 11.18
C VAL A 227 1.27 -1.24 10.87
N ILE A 228 1.16 -2.26 10.02
CA ILE A 228 -0.11 -2.92 9.69
C ILE A 228 -0.22 -4.36 10.25
N SER A 229 0.92 -5.01 10.59
CA SER A 229 0.93 -6.42 11.02
C SER A 229 1.06 -6.62 12.53
N ASN A 230 1.45 -5.60 13.29
CA ASN A 230 1.41 -5.62 14.76
C ASN A 230 0.07 -5.05 15.24
N ARG A 231 -0.56 -5.69 16.23
CA ARG A 231 -1.91 -5.31 16.69
C ARG A 231 -1.98 -3.90 17.28
N GLU A 232 -0.97 -3.48 18.05
CA GLU A 232 -0.96 -2.16 18.68
C GLU A 232 -0.81 -1.05 17.64
N HIS A 233 0.10 -1.21 16.69
CA HIS A 233 0.30 -0.26 15.60
C HIS A 233 -0.91 -0.23 14.65
N ALA A 234 -1.48 -1.39 14.34
CA ALA A 234 -2.68 -1.49 13.50
C ALA A 234 -3.89 -0.78 14.10
N ARG A 235 -3.97 -0.66 15.44
CA ARG A 235 -5.00 0.14 16.11
C ARG A 235 -4.86 1.63 15.78
N VAL A 236 -3.63 2.16 15.75
CA VAL A 236 -3.39 3.56 15.35
C VAL A 236 -3.87 3.77 13.91
N VAL A 237 -3.51 2.83 13.01
CA VAL A 237 -3.97 2.89 11.62
C VAL A 237 -5.50 2.87 11.53
N ALA A 238 -6.17 1.99 12.28
CA ALA A 238 -7.63 1.90 12.30
C ALA A 238 -8.29 3.19 12.82
N THR A 239 -7.79 3.75 13.92
CA THR A 239 -8.29 5.02 14.48
C THR A 239 -8.14 6.16 13.46
N THR A 240 -7.02 6.22 12.75
CA THR A 240 -6.81 7.23 11.69
C THR A 240 -7.79 7.01 10.52
N ILE A 241 -8.06 5.77 10.13
CA ILE A 241 -9.07 5.46 9.11
C ILE A 241 -10.45 5.93 9.55
N GLU A 242 -10.85 5.66 10.80
CA GLU A 242 -12.13 6.13 11.35
C GLU A 242 -12.24 7.65 11.33
N ALA A 243 -11.17 8.35 11.72
CA ALA A 243 -11.13 9.82 11.69
C ALA A 243 -11.33 10.39 10.27
N VAL A 244 -10.66 9.80 9.26
CA VAL A 244 -10.83 10.22 7.86
C VAL A 244 -12.24 9.87 7.34
N VAL A 245 -12.81 8.73 7.73
CA VAL A 245 -14.20 8.36 7.38
C VAL A 245 -15.18 9.39 7.96
N HIS A 246 -15.03 9.80 9.21
CA HIS A 246 -15.86 10.84 9.82
C HIS A 246 -15.71 12.19 9.11
N ALA A 247 -14.46 12.60 8.83
CA ALA A 247 -14.20 13.84 8.09
C ALA A 247 -14.84 13.81 6.69
N ALA A 248 -14.79 12.67 5.99
CA ALA A 248 -15.42 12.49 4.69
C ALA A 248 -16.97 12.59 4.76
N ILE A 249 -17.58 12.05 5.81
CA ILE A 249 -19.03 12.18 6.03
C ILE A 249 -19.39 13.64 6.29
N ASP A 250 -18.66 14.32 7.18
CA ASP A 250 -18.90 15.73 7.50
C ASP A 250 -18.70 16.63 6.27
N HIS A 251 -17.71 16.32 5.42
CA HIS A 251 -17.47 17.02 4.17
C HIS A 251 -18.64 16.85 3.18
N SER A 252 -19.21 15.66 3.07
CA SER A 252 -20.35 15.39 2.20
C SER A 252 -21.66 16.06 2.65
N LEU A 253 -21.74 16.52 3.90
CA LEU A 253 -22.90 17.21 4.47
C LEU A 253 -22.80 18.74 4.37
N LYS A 254 -21.67 19.27 3.93
CA LYS A 254 -21.52 20.71 3.66
C LYS A 254 -22.33 21.09 2.43
N PRO A 255 -23.15 22.18 2.49
CA PRO A 255 -24.01 22.60 1.40
C PRO A 255 -23.24 23.13 0.19
#